data_f72990b3c7808cb913408cd2d0aa74ee
#
_entry.id   f72990b3c7808cb913408cd2d0aa74ee
#
_cell.length_a   1.000
_cell.length_b   1.000
_cell.length_c   1.000
_cell.angle_alpha   90.00
_cell.angle_beta   90.00
_cell.angle_gamma   90.00
#
_symmetry.space_group_name_H-M   'P 1'
#
loop_
_entity.id
_entity.type
_entity.pdbx_description
1 polymer ?
#
loop_
_entity_poly.entity_id
_entity_poly.type
_entity_poly.pdbx_seq_one_letter_code
_entity_poly.pdbx_strand_id
1 'polypeptide(L)'
;MAQQSDSVPDPEDEHLHLHYTQPSTEWNQALPIGNGRLGAMVHGRTDTELLQLNEDSVWYGGPQDRTPRDALRNLPLLRQLIRGGRHAEAEELVRAAFFATPASMRHYEPLGNCYIEFGHEGMSDYRRNLDLPSAVCETEYTFRQSTGRTDIDVEPVKVKRQAIASHPDQVVLLRVTASRRIKLVVRLNRVSEIEWETNEFLDSIQAENNRIVLRATPGGKDSNQLAIVVGVCCDDADEGGSVESVGNCLIVNSTACTIAIGAQTTYRTADPEGTALGDVKGALERTWGTTLDRHIADYCSLFDRISLRMWPDASHIPTDQRIKDHRDPGLVALYHNFGRYLLISSSRDSHKALPANLQGIWNNSFAPPWGAKFTININTQMNYWPVAPCNLFECALPLIDLLERMAKRGRKTARLMYGCKGWCAHHNTDIWADTDPQDRWMPATLWPLAGVWICVDMMKLVRERYDRALHERLTPSLEGCIEFLLDFLVPSECGRYLVTNPSLSPENTFISNGNPGIFCEGSTMDMAIVNMAFENFLWTVEKLYGGHHPLADKIKAVTLPHVQINSEGLIQEWGLKDHDEVEPGHRHVSHLFGLYPGNTLRSEKEMAAAEEGDAVEDEQEMKRIPQR
;
A
#
# COMPACT_ATOMS: atom_id res chain seq x y z
N MET A 1 25.35 40.76 5.73
CA MET A 1 25.74 40.12 4.45
C MET A 1 26.45 38.83 4.81
N ALA A 2 25.68 37.74 4.94
CA ALA A 2 26.24 36.41 5.03
C ALA A 2 26.17 35.83 3.60
N GLN A 3 27.33 35.50 3.05
CA GLN A 3 27.42 34.80 1.77
C GLN A 3 26.77 33.42 1.95
N GLN A 4 25.67 33.17 1.25
CA GLN A 4 25.21 31.82 0.98
C GLN A 4 26.32 31.13 0.19
N SER A 5 26.94 30.14 0.79
CA SER A 5 27.83 29.23 0.09
C SER A 5 26.95 28.38 -0.82
N ASP A 6 27.04 28.59 -2.14
CA ASP A 6 26.67 27.59 -3.12
C ASP A 6 27.55 26.35 -2.86
N SER A 7 27.11 25.50 -1.94
CA SER A 7 27.71 24.19 -1.76
C SER A 7 27.35 23.36 -2.99
N VAL A 8 28.35 23.14 -3.85
CA VAL A 8 28.30 22.07 -4.85
C VAL A 8 27.93 20.80 -4.08
N PRO A 9 26.85 20.07 -4.46
CA PRO A 9 26.49 18.82 -3.78
C PRO A 9 27.72 17.90 -3.75
N ASP A 10 27.96 17.28 -2.61
CA ASP A 10 29.04 16.29 -2.49
C ASP A 10 28.76 15.19 -3.53
N PRO A 11 29.74 14.80 -4.38
CA PRO A 11 29.56 13.70 -5.33
C PRO A 11 29.09 12.40 -4.68
N GLU A 12 29.19 12.27 -3.35
CA GLU A 12 28.66 11.14 -2.58
C GLU A 12 27.14 11.12 -2.47
N ASP A 13 26.42 12.23 -2.68
CA ASP A 13 24.96 12.31 -2.54
C ASP A 13 24.20 12.06 -3.87
N GLU A 14 24.86 12.10 -5.03
CA GLU A 14 24.21 11.88 -6.32
C GLU A 14 23.67 10.46 -6.54
N HIS A 15 24.02 9.49 -5.71
CA HIS A 15 23.66 8.08 -5.89
C HIS A 15 22.18 7.75 -5.66
N LEU A 16 21.44 8.58 -4.92
CA LEU A 16 20.07 8.30 -4.48
C LEU A 16 19.04 9.22 -5.14
N HIS A 17 19.24 9.56 -6.42
CA HIS A 17 18.31 10.38 -7.19
C HIS A 17 17.65 9.59 -8.32
N LEU A 18 16.34 9.74 -8.46
CA LEU A 18 15.66 9.48 -9.72
C LEU A 18 15.72 10.75 -10.56
N HIS A 19 16.41 10.76 -11.69
CA HIS A 19 16.50 11.95 -12.53
C HIS A 19 16.24 11.69 -14.01
N TYR A 20 15.72 12.70 -14.69
CA TYR A 20 15.27 12.65 -16.07
C TYR A 20 15.55 13.98 -16.77
N THR A 21 15.80 13.91 -18.08
CA THR A 21 16.10 15.08 -18.93
C THR A 21 14.91 15.54 -19.77
N GLN A 22 13.73 14.96 -19.55
CA GLN A 22 12.49 15.31 -20.25
C GLN A 22 11.30 15.28 -19.30
N PRO A 23 10.25 16.09 -19.57
CA PRO A 23 8.97 16.04 -18.87
C PRO A 23 8.31 14.66 -18.98
N SER A 24 7.48 14.33 -18.02
CA SER A 24 6.63 13.14 -18.09
C SER A 24 5.49 13.35 -19.09
N THR A 25 5.25 12.36 -19.94
CA THR A 25 4.12 12.33 -20.86
C THR A 25 2.94 11.52 -20.32
N GLU A 26 3.21 10.59 -19.40
CA GLU A 26 2.21 9.68 -18.84
C GLU A 26 2.42 9.46 -17.33
N TRP A 27 1.43 8.89 -16.66
CA TRP A 27 1.41 8.70 -15.22
C TRP A 27 2.63 7.90 -14.70
N ASN A 28 2.98 6.81 -15.37
CA ASN A 28 4.11 5.94 -14.98
C ASN A 28 5.48 6.62 -15.03
N GLN A 29 5.60 7.77 -15.69
CA GLN A 29 6.85 8.54 -15.79
C GLN A 29 6.89 9.69 -14.78
N ALA A 30 5.76 10.03 -14.14
CA ALA A 30 5.70 11.08 -13.14
C ALA A 30 6.40 10.66 -11.84
N LEU A 31 6.82 11.63 -11.03
CA LEU A 31 7.52 11.41 -9.78
C LEU A 31 6.54 11.42 -8.61
N PRO A 32 6.46 10.34 -7.82
CA PRO A 32 5.56 10.28 -6.67
C PRO A 32 6.11 11.07 -5.48
N ILE A 33 5.31 11.91 -4.86
CA ILE A 33 5.56 12.49 -3.54
C ILE A 33 4.43 12.13 -2.59
N GLY A 34 4.72 12.00 -1.29
CA GLY A 34 3.71 11.60 -0.31
C GLY A 34 4.15 11.82 1.13
N ASN A 35 3.15 11.97 2.02
CA ASN A 35 3.36 12.17 3.45
C ASN A 35 2.67 11.11 4.33
N GLY A 36 2.30 9.97 3.76
CA GLY A 36 1.55 8.89 4.42
C GLY A 36 0.03 9.05 4.33
N ARG A 37 -0.48 10.24 3.97
CA ARG A 37 -1.91 10.53 3.81
C ARG A 37 -2.22 11.23 2.49
N LEU A 38 -1.55 12.34 2.21
CA LEU A 38 -1.61 13.05 0.95
C LEU A 38 -0.49 12.60 0.04
N GLY A 39 -0.79 12.43 -1.23
CA GLY A 39 0.19 12.13 -2.28
C GLY A 39 -0.09 12.93 -3.54
N ALA A 40 0.95 13.08 -4.35
CA ALA A 40 0.83 13.63 -5.69
C ALA A 40 1.81 12.95 -6.65
N MET A 41 1.40 12.81 -7.91
CA MET A 41 2.30 12.48 -9.02
C MET A 41 2.69 13.79 -9.71
N VAL A 42 3.98 14.11 -9.72
CA VAL A 42 4.55 15.34 -10.27
C VAL A 42 5.10 15.06 -11.66
N HIS A 43 4.50 15.69 -12.69
CA HIS A 43 4.85 15.41 -14.09
C HIS A 43 6.07 16.18 -14.58
N GLY A 44 6.35 17.35 -14.05
CA GLY A 44 7.48 18.19 -14.49
C GLY A 44 7.25 18.87 -15.84
N ARG A 45 6.01 19.06 -16.30
CA ARG A 45 5.71 19.69 -17.59
C ARG A 45 5.95 21.20 -17.53
N THR A 46 6.35 21.79 -18.64
CA THR A 46 6.73 23.22 -18.68
C THR A 46 5.63 24.13 -19.21
N ASP A 47 4.73 23.62 -20.01
CA ASP A 47 3.52 24.32 -20.47
C ASP A 47 2.43 24.31 -19.39
N THR A 48 2.09 23.13 -18.93
CA THR A 48 1.08 22.92 -17.88
C THR A 48 1.56 21.82 -16.95
N GLU A 49 2.03 22.20 -15.76
CA GLU A 49 2.32 21.22 -14.71
C GLU A 49 1.03 20.53 -14.26
N LEU A 50 1.12 19.24 -14.08
CA LEU A 50 0.05 18.42 -13.54
C LEU A 50 0.49 17.78 -12.23
N LEU A 51 -0.23 18.06 -11.17
CA LEU A 51 -0.17 17.33 -9.91
C LEU A 51 -1.42 16.47 -9.80
N GLN A 52 -1.29 15.15 -9.98
CA GLN A 52 -2.40 14.21 -9.76
C GLN A 52 -2.44 13.85 -8.28
N LEU A 53 -3.50 14.30 -7.60
CA LEU A 53 -3.59 14.31 -6.15
C LEU A 53 -4.30 13.06 -5.62
N ASN A 54 -3.83 12.60 -4.48
CA ASN A 54 -4.45 11.52 -3.73
C ASN A 54 -4.55 11.87 -2.24
N GLU A 55 -5.54 11.28 -1.59
CA GLU A 55 -5.72 11.28 -0.14
C GLU A 55 -6.23 9.89 0.26
N ASP A 56 -5.60 9.24 1.24
CA ASP A 56 -5.75 7.83 1.56
C ASP A 56 -7.18 7.40 1.96
N SER A 57 -8.04 8.34 2.36
CA SER A 57 -9.43 8.05 2.75
C SER A 57 -10.49 8.41 1.69
N VAL A 58 -10.08 8.77 0.47
CA VAL A 58 -11.00 8.98 -0.65
C VAL A 58 -11.38 7.65 -1.28
N TRP A 59 -12.53 7.13 -0.87
CA TRP A 59 -13.07 5.85 -1.33
C TRP A 59 -14.49 6.01 -1.83
N TYR A 60 -14.86 5.22 -2.84
CA TYR A 60 -16.21 5.20 -3.41
C TYR A 60 -17.25 4.70 -2.40
N GLY A 61 -18.33 5.42 -2.23
CA GLY A 61 -19.50 5.01 -1.43
C GLY A 61 -19.26 4.94 0.08
N GLY A 62 -20.14 4.27 0.79
CA GLY A 62 -20.14 4.05 2.23
C GLY A 62 -20.02 2.58 2.61
N PRO A 63 -20.04 2.26 3.93
CA PRO A 63 -19.93 0.89 4.43
C PRO A 63 -21.06 0.00 3.92
N GLN A 64 -20.76 -1.29 3.73
CA GLN A 64 -21.71 -2.28 3.23
C GLN A 64 -21.83 -3.48 4.17
N ASP A 65 -23.00 -4.12 4.14
CA ASP A 65 -23.21 -5.46 4.68
C ASP A 65 -23.35 -6.45 3.53
N ARG A 66 -22.28 -7.20 3.25
CA ARG A 66 -22.19 -8.10 2.10
C ARG A 66 -22.14 -9.57 2.48
N THR A 67 -22.15 -9.88 3.80
CA THR A 67 -21.90 -11.23 4.32
C THR A 67 -22.88 -12.26 3.72
N PRO A 68 -22.38 -13.34 3.06
CA PRO A 68 -23.23 -14.41 2.53
C PRO A 68 -24.02 -15.11 3.62
N ARG A 69 -25.34 -15.05 3.58
CA ARG A 69 -26.24 -15.59 4.63
C ARG A 69 -26.43 -17.09 4.55
N ASP A 70 -26.19 -17.66 3.38
CA ASP A 70 -26.39 -19.09 3.12
C ASP A 70 -25.13 -19.93 3.30
N ALA A 71 -23.97 -19.30 3.53
CA ALA A 71 -22.69 -19.98 3.63
C ALA A 71 -22.67 -21.06 4.73
N LEU A 72 -23.06 -20.70 5.94
CA LEU A 72 -22.98 -21.60 7.09
C LEU A 72 -23.80 -22.89 6.88
N ARG A 73 -25.02 -22.78 6.37
CA ARG A 73 -25.89 -23.98 6.16
C ARG A 73 -25.34 -24.91 5.07
N ASN A 74 -24.57 -24.37 4.12
CA ASN A 74 -24.00 -25.12 2.99
C ASN A 74 -22.54 -25.57 3.26
N LEU A 75 -21.90 -25.11 4.34
CA LEU A 75 -20.52 -25.46 4.69
C LEU A 75 -20.28 -26.97 4.84
N PRO A 76 -21.18 -27.75 5.49
CA PRO A 76 -20.99 -29.22 5.58
C PRO A 76 -20.99 -29.89 4.19
N LEU A 77 -21.87 -29.47 3.29
CA LEU A 77 -21.91 -29.99 1.93
C LEU A 77 -20.65 -29.60 1.15
N LEU A 78 -20.19 -28.37 1.26
CA LEU A 78 -18.96 -27.91 0.60
C LEU A 78 -17.77 -28.77 1.06
N ARG A 79 -17.60 -28.97 2.37
CA ARG A 79 -16.55 -29.82 2.94
C ARG A 79 -16.62 -31.26 2.42
N GLN A 80 -17.84 -31.82 2.28
CA GLN A 80 -18.03 -33.15 1.72
C GLN A 80 -17.66 -33.23 0.24
N LEU A 81 -18.01 -32.23 -0.56
CA LEU A 81 -17.68 -32.17 -2.00
C LEU A 81 -16.18 -32.09 -2.23
N ILE A 82 -15.48 -31.22 -1.47
CA ILE A 82 -14.02 -31.10 -1.52
C ILE A 82 -13.35 -32.42 -1.19
N ARG A 83 -13.73 -33.05 -0.06
CA ARG A 83 -13.18 -34.34 0.39
C ARG A 83 -13.43 -35.46 -0.61
N GLY A 84 -14.59 -35.46 -1.26
CA GLY A 84 -14.97 -36.42 -2.30
C GLY A 84 -14.36 -36.16 -3.68
N GLY A 85 -13.51 -35.15 -3.85
CA GLY A 85 -12.90 -34.79 -5.14
C GLY A 85 -13.90 -34.25 -6.18
N ARG A 86 -15.09 -33.79 -5.73
CA ARG A 86 -16.17 -33.24 -6.58
C ARG A 86 -15.96 -31.74 -6.78
N HIS A 87 -14.82 -31.35 -7.36
CA HIS A 87 -14.33 -29.97 -7.38
C HIS A 87 -15.28 -29.03 -8.14
N ALA A 88 -15.80 -29.44 -9.33
CA ALA A 88 -16.72 -28.62 -10.11
C ALA A 88 -18.02 -28.29 -9.32
N GLU A 89 -18.58 -29.27 -8.61
CA GLU A 89 -19.77 -29.06 -7.80
C GLU A 89 -19.49 -28.21 -6.55
N ALA A 90 -18.29 -28.34 -5.97
CA ALA A 90 -17.84 -27.49 -4.89
C ALA A 90 -17.77 -26.02 -5.34
N GLU A 91 -17.21 -25.75 -6.53
CA GLU A 91 -17.15 -24.40 -7.11
C GLU A 91 -18.52 -23.83 -7.44
N GLU A 92 -19.45 -24.65 -7.98
CA GLU A 92 -20.84 -24.21 -8.21
C GLU A 92 -21.53 -23.82 -6.90
N LEU A 93 -21.34 -24.62 -5.84
CA LEU A 93 -21.87 -24.32 -4.52
C LEU A 93 -21.26 -23.04 -3.94
N VAL A 94 -19.96 -22.82 -4.12
CA VAL A 94 -19.29 -21.59 -3.69
C VAL A 94 -19.87 -20.38 -4.42
N ARG A 95 -20.04 -20.43 -5.73
CA ARG A 95 -20.68 -19.34 -6.52
C ARG A 95 -22.08 -19.02 -6.03
N ALA A 96 -22.83 -20.04 -5.65
CA ALA A 96 -24.23 -19.90 -5.24
C ALA A 96 -24.40 -19.40 -3.80
N ALA A 97 -23.55 -19.83 -2.86
CA ALA A 97 -23.80 -19.67 -1.43
C ALA A 97 -22.72 -18.93 -0.64
N PHE A 98 -21.51 -18.79 -1.18
CA PHE A 98 -20.38 -18.22 -0.43
C PHE A 98 -19.86 -16.89 -0.98
N PHE A 99 -20.23 -16.48 -2.19
CA PHE A 99 -19.88 -15.16 -2.69
C PHE A 99 -20.74 -14.07 -2.07
N ALA A 100 -20.11 -12.95 -1.77
CA ALA A 100 -20.78 -11.80 -1.19
C ALA A 100 -21.68 -11.06 -2.22
N THR A 101 -22.66 -10.32 -1.73
CA THR A 101 -23.54 -9.48 -2.56
C THR A 101 -23.66 -8.08 -1.94
N PRO A 102 -23.25 -7.02 -2.65
CA PRO A 102 -22.52 -6.97 -3.91
C PRO A 102 -21.21 -7.76 -3.89
N ALA A 103 -20.77 -8.26 -5.07
CA ALA A 103 -19.53 -9.04 -5.16
C ALA A 103 -18.30 -8.22 -4.80
N SER A 104 -18.22 -6.95 -5.24
CA SER A 104 -17.10 -6.08 -4.98
C SER A 104 -17.26 -5.25 -3.71
N MET A 105 -16.21 -5.18 -2.93
CA MET A 105 -15.99 -4.17 -1.89
C MET A 105 -15.87 -2.77 -2.50
N ARG A 106 -15.90 -1.75 -1.69
CA ARG A 106 -15.60 -0.38 -2.09
C ARG A 106 -14.17 -0.28 -2.61
N HIS A 107 -13.93 0.70 -3.47
CA HIS A 107 -12.61 0.92 -4.10
C HIS A 107 -12.06 2.31 -3.77
N TYR A 108 -10.75 2.44 -3.90
CA TYR A 108 -10.03 3.68 -3.73
C TYR A 108 -10.17 4.56 -4.96
N GLU A 109 -10.27 5.88 -4.79
CA GLU A 109 -10.42 6.85 -5.87
C GLU A 109 -9.38 7.96 -5.82
N PRO A 110 -9.07 8.63 -6.96
CA PRO A 110 -8.25 9.81 -6.97
C PRO A 110 -8.93 10.95 -6.23
N LEU A 111 -8.13 11.83 -5.61
CA LEU A 111 -8.64 13.06 -4.99
C LEU A 111 -9.07 14.07 -6.05
N GLY A 112 -8.23 14.27 -7.07
CA GLY A 112 -8.42 15.20 -8.17
C GLY A 112 -7.09 15.63 -8.77
N ASN A 113 -7.12 16.62 -9.65
CA ASN A 113 -5.96 17.15 -10.35
C ASN A 113 -5.78 18.64 -10.08
N CYS A 114 -4.54 19.05 -9.81
CA CYS A 114 -4.15 20.45 -9.77
C CYS A 114 -3.30 20.76 -11.02
N TYR A 115 -3.77 21.66 -11.84
CA TYR A 115 -3.07 22.16 -13.03
C TYR A 115 -2.46 23.52 -12.73
N ILE A 116 -1.20 23.71 -13.10
CA ILE A 116 -0.50 24.99 -13.05
C ILE A 116 -0.04 25.30 -14.48
N GLU A 117 -0.77 26.18 -15.14
CA GLU A 117 -0.53 26.59 -16.52
C GLU A 117 0.52 27.70 -16.56
N PHE A 118 1.67 27.43 -17.11
CA PHE A 118 2.77 28.38 -17.31
C PHE A 118 2.79 28.93 -18.73
N GLY A 119 2.39 28.12 -19.72
CA GLY A 119 2.46 28.46 -21.13
C GLY A 119 3.91 28.64 -21.63
N HIS A 120 4.88 27.97 -20.98
CA HIS A 120 6.29 28.06 -21.38
C HIS A 120 6.58 27.06 -22.48
N GLU A 121 6.97 27.56 -23.65
CA GLU A 121 7.37 26.77 -24.81
C GLU A 121 8.89 26.93 -25.09
N GLY A 122 9.46 26.01 -25.88
CA GLY A 122 10.86 26.12 -26.32
C GLY A 122 11.85 26.05 -25.17
N MET A 123 11.66 25.11 -24.25
CA MET A 123 12.55 24.90 -23.10
C MET A 123 13.94 24.43 -23.50
N SER A 124 14.95 24.81 -22.73
CA SER A 124 16.31 24.27 -22.72
C SER A 124 16.76 23.97 -21.29
N ASP A 125 17.87 23.26 -21.15
CA ASP A 125 18.51 22.92 -19.87
C ASP A 125 17.53 22.24 -18.88
N TYR A 126 16.65 21.41 -19.42
CA TYR A 126 15.62 20.76 -18.63
C TYR A 126 16.18 19.61 -17.80
N ARG A 127 15.85 19.62 -16.50
CA ARG A 127 16.09 18.52 -15.58
C ARG A 127 14.91 18.39 -14.62
N ARG A 128 14.51 17.17 -14.31
CA ARG A 128 13.63 16.86 -13.16
C ARG A 128 14.23 15.70 -12.38
N ASN A 129 14.10 15.77 -11.06
CA ASN A 129 14.61 14.74 -10.16
C ASN A 129 13.72 14.58 -8.93
N LEU A 130 13.79 13.40 -8.34
CA LEU A 130 13.34 13.11 -6.99
C LEU A 130 14.56 12.74 -6.15
N ASP A 131 14.88 13.58 -5.20
CA ASP A 131 15.92 13.34 -4.21
C ASP A 131 15.37 12.45 -3.10
N LEU A 132 15.83 11.19 -3.04
CA LEU A 132 15.34 10.24 -2.04
C LEU A 132 15.76 10.60 -0.61
N PRO A 133 16.99 11.12 -0.35
CA PRO A 133 17.39 11.55 0.99
C PRO A 133 16.53 12.66 1.59
N SER A 134 16.06 13.62 0.81
CA SER A 134 15.26 14.75 1.29
C SER A 134 13.77 14.63 0.97
N ALA A 135 13.37 13.68 0.13
CA ALA A 135 12.01 13.56 -0.40
C ALA A 135 11.52 14.83 -1.13
N VAL A 136 12.43 15.53 -1.79
CA VAL A 136 12.14 16.71 -2.61
C VAL A 136 12.10 16.35 -4.09
N CYS A 137 10.99 16.68 -4.76
CA CYS A 137 10.88 16.60 -6.21
C CYS A 137 11.18 17.96 -6.82
N GLU A 138 12.15 18.01 -7.72
CA GLU A 138 12.60 19.25 -8.32
C GLU A 138 12.47 19.22 -9.85
N THR A 139 12.13 20.37 -10.45
CA THR A 139 12.13 20.58 -11.90
C THR A 139 12.77 21.92 -12.21
N GLU A 140 13.80 21.91 -13.05
CA GLU A 140 14.51 23.09 -13.51
C GLU A 140 14.53 23.13 -15.03
N TYR A 141 14.38 24.34 -15.59
CA TYR A 141 14.49 24.58 -17.03
C TYR A 141 14.68 26.06 -17.32
N THR A 142 15.06 26.33 -18.55
CA THR A 142 15.18 27.68 -19.11
C THR A 142 14.22 27.81 -20.29
N PHE A 143 13.55 28.95 -20.43
CA PHE A 143 12.72 29.23 -21.60
C PHE A 143 12.92 30.67 -22.10
N ARG A 144 12.57 30.93 -23.35
CA ARG A 144 12.57 32.28 -23.92
C ARG A 144 11.16 32.80 -24.04
N GLN A 145 10.88 33.92 -23.38
CA GLN A 145 9.58 34.56 -23.46
C GLN A 145 9.41 35.20 -24.84
N SER A 146 8.38 34.77 -25.59
CA SER A 146 8.05 35.41 -26.88
C SER A 146 7.52 36.82 -26.66
N THR A 147 8.18 37.82 -27.21
CA THR A 147 7.74 39.24 -27.15
C THR A 147 6.91 39.65 -28.36
N GLY A 148 6.68 38.73 -29.32
CA GLY A 148 6.04 39.04 -30.59
C GLY A 148 6.86 39.96 -31.51
N ARG A 149 8.09 40.32 -31.12
CA ARG A 149 9.08 41.10 -31.92
C ARG A 149 10.30 40.25 -32.18
N THR A 150 10.68 40.13 -33.44
CA THR A 150 11.78 39.27 -33.91
C THR A 150 13.18 39.85 -33.64
N ASP A 151 13.26 41.10 -33.18
CA ASP A 151 14.52 41.87 -33.14
C ASP A 151 15.07 42.14 -31.74
N ILE A 152 14.44 41.59 -30.69
CA ILE A 152 14.86 41.80 -29.29
C ILE A 152 15.43 40.47 -28.78
N ASP A 153 16.73 40.42 -28.49
CA ASP A 153 17.36 39.31 -27.78
C ASP A 153 16.93 39.36 -26.30
N VAL A 154 15.85 38.63 -25.98
CA VAL A 154 15.33 38.53 -24.60
C VAL A 154 16.14 37.49 -23.88
N GLU A 155 16.82 37.87 -22.79
CA GLU A 155 17.52 36.92 -21.94
C GLU A 155 16.58 35.79 -21.48
N PRO A 156 17.06 34.55 -21.54
CA PRO A 156 16.27 33.39 -21.11
C PRO A 156 15.84 33.52 -19.64
N VAL A 157 14.64 33.05 -19.35
CA VAL A 157 14.11 32.98 -17.98
C VAL A 157 14.43 31.61 -17.41
N LYS A 158 15.13 31.57 -16.29
CA LYS A 158 15.37 30.33 -15.53
C LYS A 158 14.20 30.12 -14.58
N VAL A 159 13.66 28.91 -14.55
CA VAL A 159 12.58 28.50 -13.66
C VAL A 159 13.03 27.29 -12.86
N LYS A 160 12.79 27.34 -11.55
CA LYS A 160 12.98 26.24 -10.62
C LYS A 160 11.66 25.99 -9.88
N ARG A 161 11.27 24.73 -9.81
CA ARG A 161 10.11 24.27 -9.05
C ARG A 161 10.54 23.18 -8.09
N GLN A 162 10.05 23.26 -6.84
CA GLN A 162 10.30 22.25 -5.82
C GLN A 162 8.95 21.81 -5.23
N ALA A 163 8.66 20.52 -5.30
CA ALA A 163 7.45 19.94 -4.76
C ALA A 163 7.78 19.00 -3.59
N ILE A 164 7.04 19.13 -2.50
CA ILE A 164 7.13 18.28 -1.32
C ILE A 164 5.73 17.90 -0.80
N ALA A 165 5.63 16.77 -0.13
CA ALA A 165 4.47 16.42 0.68
C ALA A 165 4.89 16.42 2.16
N SER A 166 4.58 17.49 2.89
CA SER A 166 5.01 17.67 4.27
C SER A 166 4.12 16.89 5.24
N HIS A 167 4.70 15.95 5.99
CA HIS A 167 3.99 15.23 7.04
C HIS A 167 3.70 16.13 8.26
N PRO A 168 4.64 16.93 8.77
CA PRO A 168 4.35 17.79 9.91
C PRO A 168 3.37 18.93 9.63
N ASP A 169 3.17 19.30 8.35
CA ASP A 169 2.27 20.39 7.96
C ASP A 169 0.99 19.88 7.26
N GLN A 170 0.91 18.59 6.94
CA GLN A 170 -0.26 17.89 6.35
C GLN A 170 -0.74 18.48 5.02
N VAL A 171 0.19 18.98 4.19
CA VAL A 171 -0.06 19.59 2.88
C VAL A 171 0.92 19.08 1.82
N VAL A 172 0.51 19.17 0.56
CA VAL A 172 1.41 19.15 -0.61
C VAL A 172 1.76 20.60 -0.95
N LEU A 173 3.02 20.87 -1.21
CA LEU A 173 3.52 22.19 -1.52
C LEU A 173 4.27 22.19 -2.84
N LEU A 174 4.05 23.19 -3.65
CA LEU A 174 4.85 23.50 -4.84
C LEU A 174 5.42 24.91 -4.71
N ARG A 175 6.72 25.01 -4.60
CA ARG A 175 7.48 26.25 -4.71
C ARG A 175 7.82 26.52 -6.15
N VAL A 176 7.58 27.72 -6.64
CA VAL A 176 7.97 28.20 -7.96
C VAL A 176 8.84 29.43 -7.81
N THR A 177 10.02 29.42 -8.41
CA THR A 177 10.89 30.59 -8.50
C THR A 177 11.33 30.81 -9.95
N ALA A 178 11.44 32.06 -10.37
CA ALA A 178 11.87 32.42 -11.71
C ALA A 178 12.81 33.64 -11.66
N SER A 179 13.78 33.71 -12.60
CA SER A 179 14.73 34.82 -12.68
C SER A 179 14.07 36.15 -13.07
N ARG A 180 12.82 36.11 -13.56
CA ARG A 180 11.95 37.24 -13.85
C ARG A 180 10.52 36.91 -13.49
N ARG A 181 9.68 37.93 -13.34
CA ARG A 181 8.25 37.73 -13.09
C ARG A 181 7.58 36.95 -14.21
N ILE A 182 6.88 35.91 -13.83
CA ILE A 182 6.10 35.03 -14.70
C ILE A 182 4.64 35.04 -14.28
N LYS A 183 3.76 34.79 -15.26
CA LYS A 183 2.34 34.56 -15.00
C LYS A 183 2.07 33.06 -15.02
N LEU A 184 1.30 32.57 -14.07
CA LEU A 184 0.78 31.21 -14.05
C LEU A 184 -0.70 31.20 -13.66
N VAL A 185 -1.42 30.15 -14.04
CA VAL A 185 -2.82 29.95 -13.69
C VAL A 185 -2.97 28.63 -12.95
N VAL A 186 -3.52 28.67 -11.75
CA VAL A 186 -3.79 27.47 -10.92
C VAL A 186 -5.24 27.08 -11.05
N ARG A 187 -5.50 25.80 -11.34
CA ARG A 187 -6.84 25.21 -11.43
C ARG A 187 -6.93 23.88 -10.70
N LEU A 188 -8.11 23.59 -10.18
CA LEU A 188 -8.48 22.25 -9.72
C LEU A 188 -9.54 21.65 -10.63
N ASN A 189 -9.48 20.35 -10.82
CA ASN A 189 -10.62 19.56 -11.28
C ASN A 189 -10.63 18.15 -10.68
N ARG A 190 -11.77 17.50 -10.83
CA ARG A 190 -11.97 16.09 -10.54
C ARG A 190 -12.81 15.55 -11.68
N VAL A 191 -12.18 14.86 -12.65
CA VAL A 191 -12.80 14.45 -13.92
C VAL A 191 -12.50 12.98 -14.14
N SER A 192 -13.56 12.23 -14.48
CA SER A 192 -13.49 10.81 -14.86
C SER A 192 -12.75 10.61 -16.19
N GLU A 193 -12.18 9.44 -16.41
CA GLU A 193 -11.61 9.01 -17.70
C GLU A 193 -12.68 8.92 -18.80
N ILE A 194 -13.95 8.80 -18.43
CA ILE A 194 -15.08 8.69 -19.36
C ILE A 194 -15.86 9.99 -19.33
N GLU A 195 -15.66 10.85 -20.32
CA GLU A 195 -16.14 12.24 -20.37
C GLU A 195 -17.68 12.38 -20.28
N TRP A 196 -18.44 11.36 -20.66
CA TRP A 196 -19.91 11.38 -20.61
C TRP A 196 -20.51 10.69 -19.38
N GLU A 197 -19.68 10.20 -18.46
CA GLU A 197 -20.12 9.62 -17.20
C GLU A 197 -19.77 10.54 -16.04
N THR A 198 -20.72 10.73 -15.12
CA THR A 198 -20.55 11.58 -13.94
C THR A 198 -20.26 10.73 -12.70
N ASN A 199 -19.16 9.96 -12.71
CA ASN A 199 -18.70 9.19 -11.55
C ASN A 199 -17.73 9.95 -10.64
N GLU A 200 -17.32 11.15 -11.00
CA GLU A 200 -16.50 12.04 -10.19
C GLU A 200 -17.20 12.59 -8.96
N PHE A 201 -18.53 12.63 -8.94
CA PHE A 201 -19.36 13.12 -7.84
C PHE A 201 -18.89 14.48 -7.30
N LEU A 202 -18.62 15.41 -8.24
CA LEU A 202 -18.19 16.76 -7.95
C LEU A 202 -19.37 17.62 -7.54
N ASP A 203 -19.32 18.21 -6.34
CA ASP A 203 -20.37 19.06 -5.81
C ASP A 203 -20.16 20.54 -6.20
N SER A 204 -18.93 21.05 -6.05
CA SER A 204 -18.60 22.45 -6.40
C SER A 204 -17.10 22.70 -6.53
N ILE A 205 -16.75 23.73 -7.33
CA ILE A 205 -15.41 24.36 -7.35
C ILE A 205 -15.63 25.87 -7.26
N GLN A 206 -14.94 26.54 -6.33
CA GLN A 206 -15.04 27.98 -6.13
C GLN A 206 -13.65 28.58 -5.88
N ALA A 207 -13.32 29.68 -6.54
CA ALA A 207 -12.12 30.45 -6.27
C ALA A 207 -12.47 31.81 -5.64
N GLU A 208 -11.94 32.07 -4.46
CA GLU A 208 -12.19 33.27 -3.69
C GLU A 208 -11.05 33.54 -2.71
N ASN A 209 -10.71 34.83 -2.52
CA ASN A 209 -9.71 35.24 -1.53
C ASN A 209 -8.35 34.48 -1.65
N ASN A 210 -7.79 34.43 -2.87
CA ASN A 210 -6.51 33.78 -3.19
C ASN A 210 -6.47 32.27 -2.91
N ARG A 211 -7.62 31.61 -2.91
CA ARG A 211 -7.75 30.16 -2.73
C ARG A 211 -8.82 29.57 -3.66
N ILE A 212 -8.66 28.27 -3.93
CA ILE A 212 -9.67 27.45 -4.60
C ILE A 212 -10.14 26.40 -3.61
N VAL A 213 -11.45 26.18 -3.55
CA VAL A 213 -12.06 25.08 -2.78
C VAL A 213 -12.85 24.19 -3.73
N LEU A 214 -12.52 22.90 -3.73
CA LEU A 214 -13.27 21.86 -4.44
C LEU A 214 -13.93 20.96 -3.39
N ARG A 215 -15.22 20.65 -3.60
CA ARG A 215 -16.00 19.71 -2.77
C ARG A 215 -16.55 18.59 -3.62
N ALA A 216 -16.52 17.37 -3.09
CA ALA A 216 -17.08 16.20 -3.76
C ALA A 216 -17.57 15.16 -2.74
N THR A 217 -18.46 14.27 -3.21
CA THR A 217 -19.07 13.21 -2.40
C THR A 217 -18.96 11.87 -3.16
N PRO A 218 -17.78 11.20 -3.17
CA PRO A 218 -17.48 10.01 -3.96
C PRO A 218 -18.49 8.87 -3.73
N GLY A 219 -19.22 8.44 -4.79
CA GLY A 219 -20.26 7.42 -4.67
C GLY A 219 -21.60 7.93 -4.09
N GLY A 220 -21.75 9.22 -3.86
CA GLY A 220 -23.01 9.86 -3.46
C GLY A 220 -23.41 9.62 -2.02
N LYS A 221 -24.69 9.33 -1.81
CA LYS A 221 -25.29 9.19 -0.46
C LYS A 221 -24.54 8.14 0.40
N ASP A 222 -24.41 8.45 1.68
CA ASP A 222 -23.77 7.64 2.72
C ASP A 222 -22.25 7.45 2.57
N SER A 223 -21.62 8.16 1.62
CA SER A 223 -20.16 8.18 1.44
C SER A 223 -19.48 9.29 2.22
N ASN A 224 -18.14 9.22 2.31
CA ASN A 224 -17.35 10.30 2.86
C ASN A 224 -17.37 11.51 1.92
N GLN A 225 -17.62 12.68 2.47
CA GLN A 225 -17.44 13.95 1.76
C GLN A 225 -15.96 14.34 1.80
N LEU A 226 -15.48 14.99 0.75
CA LEU A 226 -14.13 15.52 0.68
C LEU A 226 -14.12 17.02 0.40
N ALA A 227 -13.06 17.68 0.84
CA ALA A 227 -12.72 19.03 0.42
C ALA A 227 -11.24 19.12 0.09
N ILE A 228 -10.92 19.79 -1.02
CA ILE A 228 -9.56 20.20 -1.41
C ILE A 228 -9.48 21.71 -1.30
N VAL A 229 -8.46 22.21 -0.64
CA VAL A 229 -8.15 23.63 -0.57
C VAL A 229 -6.79 23.88 -1.20
N VAL A 230 -6.73 24.80 -2.18
CA VAL A 230 -5.47 25.30 -2.74
C VAL A 230 -5.35 26.77 -2.38
N GLY A 231 -4.25 27.15 -1.76
CA GLY A 231 -3.91 28.54 -1.48
C GLY A 231 -2.58 28.93 -2.13
N VAL A 232 -2.40 30.20 -2.43
CA VAL A 232 -1.18 30.74 -3.04
C VAL A 232 -0.70 31.96 -2.27
N CYS A 233 0.62 32.01 -2.02
CA CYS A 233 1.31 33.17 -1.45
C CYS A 233 2.48 33.57 -2.35
N CYS A 234 2.62 34.86 -2.66
CA CYS A 234 3.75 35.44 -3.37
C CYS A 234 4.74 36.07 -2.38
N ASP A 235 6.03 35.80 -2.53
CA ASP A 235 7.06 36.41 -1.69
C ASP A 235 7.32 37.88 -2.06
N ASP A 236 7.08 38.25 -3.32
CA ASP A 236 7.27 39.58 -3.88
C ASP A 236 5.98 40.42 -3.92
N ALA A 237 5.03 40.18 -3.00
CA ALA A 237 3.77 40.89 -2.94
C ALA A 237 3.96 42.43 -2.78
N ASP A 238 4.94 42.82 -1.96
CA ASP A 238 5.28 44.25 -1.76
C ASP A 238 5.98 44.88 -2.98
N GLU A 239 6.51 44.06 -3.90
CA GLU A 239 7.18 44.50 -5.12
C GLU A 239 6.30 44.37 -6.37
N GLY A 240 4.98 44.13 -6.19
CA GLY A 240 3.97 44.01 -7.25
C GLY A 240 3.66 42.58 -7.69
N GLY A 241 4.04 41.55 -6.90
CA GLY A 241 3.50 40.20 -7.01
C GLY A 241 2.00 40.21 -6.68
N SER A 242 1.20 39.43 -7.42
CA SER A 242 -0.25 39.39 -7.21
C SER A 242 -0.85 37.99 -7.38
N VAL A 243 -1.94 37.77 -6.67
CA VAL A 243 -2.83 36.60 -6.83
C VAL A 243 -4.25 37.13 -7.01
N GLU A 244 -4.92 36.73 -8.07
CA GLU A 244 -6.30 37.16 -8.39
C GLU A 244 -7.19 35.93 -8.60
N SER A 245 -8.36 35.92 -7.98
CA SER A 245 -9.39 34.90 -8.20
C SER A 245 -10.25 35.28 -9.41
N VAL A 246 -10.26 34.44 -10.45
CA VAL A 246 -11.04 34.65 -11.67
C VAL A 246 -11.76 33.35 -12.06
N GLY A 247 -13.09 33.38 -12.02
CA GLY A 247 -13.89 32.16 -12.22
C GLY A 247 -13.53 31.09 -11.19
N ASN A 248 -13.08 29.92 -11.65
CA ASN A 248 -12.67 28.81 -10.79
C ASN A 248 -11.13 28.64 -10.68
N CYS A 249 -10.37 29.70 -11.00
CA CYS A 249 -8.91 29.63 -11.00
C CYS A 249 -8.27 30.81 -10.27
N LEU A 250 -6.98 30.67 -9.96
CA LEU A 250 -6.13 31.75 -9.47
C LEU A 250 -5.15 32.13 -10.57
N ILE A 251 -5.10 33.43 -10.87
CA ILE A 251 -4.07 34.03 -11.73
C ILE A 251 -2.99 34.57 -10.81
N VAL A 252 -1.77 34.08 -10.98
CA VAL A 252 -0.60 34.49 -10.18
C VAL A 252 0.40 35.17 -11.08
N ASN A 253 0.96 36.28 -10.61
CA ASN A 253 2.00 37.01 -11.32
C ASN A 253 3.13 37.32 -10.32
N SER A 254 4.25 36.59 -10.38
CA SER A 254 5.29 36.64 -9.34
C SER A 254 6.65 36.17 -9.87
N THR A 255 7.72 36.56 -9.18
CA THR A 255 9.06 35.96 -9.32
C THR A 255 9.23 34.74 -8.42
N ALA A 256 8.48 34.68 -7.30
CA ALA A 256 8.56 33.60 -6.35
C ALA A 256 7.22 33.41 -5.61
N CYS A 257 6.61 32.23 -5.73
CA CYS A 257 5.37 31.92 -5.03
C CYS A 257 5.38 30.48 -4.48
N THR A 258 4.57 30.27 -3.44
CA THR A 258 4.29 28.96 -2.88
C THR A 258 2.82 28.62 -3.05
N ILE A 259 2.53 27.47 -3.65
CA ILE A 259 1.19 26.89 -3.81
C ILE A 259 1.08 25.80 -2.76
N ALA A 260 0.11 25.89 -1.85
CA ALA A 260 -0.17 24.89 -0.84
C ALA A 260 -1.50 24.18 -1.12
N ILE A 261 -1.52 22.87 -1.04
CA ILE A 261 -2.67 22.00 -1.31
C ILE A 261 -2.93 21.16 -0.06
N GLY A 262 -4.08 21.37 0.57
CA GLY A 262 -4.61 20.58 1.67
C GLY A 262 -5.87 19.84 1.25
N ALA A 263 -6.10 18.66 1.80
CA ALA A 263 -7.35 17.95 1.61
C ALA A 263 -7.71 17.15 2.84
N GLN A 264 -9.02 16.99 3.06
CA GLN A 264 -9.58 16.20 4.17
C GLN A 264 -10.88 15.54 3.73
N THR A 265 -11.27 14.49 4.47
CA THR A 265 -12.55 13.83 4.29
C THR A 265 -13.31 13.71 5.62
N THR A 266 -14.62 13.44 5.54
CA THR A 266 -15.45 13.14 6.73
C THR A 266 -15.06 11.84 7.43
N TYR A 267 -14.18 11.05 6.88
CA TYR A 267 -13.57 9.91 7.58
C TYR A 267 -12.79 10.37 8.83
N ARG A 268 -12.07 11.50 8.75
CA ARG A 268 -11.23 12.01 9.84
C ARG A 268 -11.87 13.13 10.63
N THR A 269 -12.55 14.05 9.98
CA THR A 269 -13.07 15.28 10.60
C THR A 269 -14.51 15.53 10.20
N ALA A 270 -15.30 16.13 11.07
CA ALA A 270 -16.66 16.56 10.75
C ALA A 270 -16.71 17.78 9.82
N ASP A 271 -15.62 18.56 9.76
CA ASP A 271 -15.46 19.72 8.88
C ASP A 271 -14.19 19.57 8.02
N PRO A 272 -14.28 18.85 6.88
CA PRO A 272 -13.15 18.65 5.98
C PRO A 272 -12.60 19.96 5.42
N GLU A 273 -13.46 20.89 5.05
CA GLU A 273 -13.06 22.17 4.46
C GLU A 273 -12.34 23.06 5.45
N GLY A 274 -12.91 23.28 6.63
CA GLY A 274 -12.30 24.11 7.66
C GLY A 274 -10.95 23.55 8.12
N THR A 275 -10.83 22.21 8.22
CA THR A 275 -9.57 21.56 8.58
C THR A 275 -8.53 21.74 7.47
N ALA A 276 -8.87 21.44 6.20
CA ALA A 276 -7.96 21.61 5.07
C ALA A 276 -7.52 23.08 4.90
N LEU A 277 -8.44 24.04 5.13
CA LEU A 277 -8.14 25.47 5.12
C LEU A 277 -7.13 25.83 6.22
N GLY A 278 -7.31 25.28 7.42
CA GLY A 278 -6.37 25.48 8.54
C GLY A 278 -4.97 24.97 8.20
N ASP A 279 -4.86 23.77 7.60
CA ASP A 279 -3.60 23.16 7.18
C ASP A 279 -2.89 24.05 6.13
N VAL A 280 -3.60 24.47 5.08
CA VAL A 280 -3.08 25.35 4.01
C VAL A 280 -2.64 26.70 4.55
N LYS A 281 -3.48 27.33 5.37
CA LYS A 281 -3.16 28.62 5.99
C LYS A 281 -1.92 28.54 6.84
N GLY A 282 -1.83 27.54 7.73
CA GLY A 282 -0.70 27.33 8.59
C GLY A 282 0.61 27.07 7.84
N ALA A 283 0.55 26.40 6.67
CA ALA A 283 1.71 26.18 5.83
C ALA A 283 2.17 27.47 5.12
N LEU A 284 1.23 28.29 4.61
CA LEU A 284 1.53 29.53 3.89
C LEU A 284 1.94 30.69 4.82
N GLU A 285 1.66 30.63 6.12
CA GLU A 285 2.15 31.60 7.13
C GLU A 285 3.63 31.42 7.44
N ARG A 286 4.23 30.30 7.04
CA ARG A 286 5.67 30.03 7.21
C ARG A 286 6.43 30.37 5.93
N THR A 287 7.70 30.73 6.08
CA THR A 287 8.59 30.84 4.92
C THR A 287 8.84 29.46 4.30
N TRP A 288 9.10 29.43 3.00
CA TRP A 288 9.47 28.18 2.30
C TRP A 288 10.62 27.44 2.99
N GLY A 289 11.70 28.16 3.35
CA GLY A 289 12.84 27.55 4.04
C GLY A 289 12.45 26.85 5.33
N THR A 290 11.66 27.50 6.19
CA THR A 290 11.18 26.90 7.45
C THR A 290 10.36 25.64 7.20
N THR A 291 9.49 25.63 6.19
CA THR A 291 8.65 24.47 5.87
C THR A 291 9.47 23.34 5.26
N LEU A 292 10.43 23.66 4.40
CA LEU A 292 11.35 22.68 3.82
C LEU A 292 12.23 22.02 4.89
N ASP A 293 12.81 22.81 5.80
CA ASP A 293 13.63 22.28 6.92
C ASP A 293 12.82 21.34 7.81
N ARG A 294 11.55 21.67 8.11
CA ARG A 294 10.64 20.82 8.88
C ARG A 294 10.33 19.50 8.16
N HIS A 295 10.06 19.57 6.85
CA HIS A 295 9.82 18.41 6.02
C HIS A 295 11.03 17.47 6.01
N ILE A 296 12.21 18.01 5.71
CA ILE A 296 13.46 17.24 5.65
C ILE A 296 13.77 16.61 7.03
N ALA A 297 13.69 17.38 8.11
CA ALA A 297 13.98 16.88 9.45
C ALA A 297 13.07 15.71 9.86
N ASP A 298 11.76 15.80 9.57
CA ASP A 298 10.80 14.72 9.82
C ASP A 298 11.12 13.48 8.97
N TYR A 299 11.30 13.65 7.65
CA TYR A 299 11.53 12.56 6.72
C TYR A 299 12.86 11.84 7.00
N CYS A 300 13.96 12.58 7.16
CA CYS A 300 15.30 12.05 7.47
C CYS A 300 15.31 11.26 8.79
N SER A 301 14.47 11.62 9.76
CA SER A 301 14.35 10.85 11.01
C SER A 301 14.00 9.36 10.79
N LEU A 302 13.40 9.04 9.64
CA LEU A 302 13.07 7.69 9.20
C LEU A 302 14.06 7.18 8.12
N PHE A 303 14.33 7.99 7.10
CA PHE A 303 15.12 7.56 5.96
C PHE A 303 16.58 7.31 6.30
N ASP A 304 17.19 8.11 7.18
CA ASP A 304 18.62 8.00 7.52
C ASP A 304 18.94 6.84 8.49
N ARG A 305 17.95 6.06 8.91
CA ARG A 305 18.14 4.94 9.83
C ARG A 305 18.97 3.78 9.25
N ILE A 306 18.97 3.63 7.93
CA ILE A 306 19.83 2.68 7.22
C ILE A 306 20.33 3.31 5.92
N SER A 307 21.48 2.83 5.45
CA SER A 307 22.07 3.22 4.15
C SER A 307 22.50 1.97 3.40
N LEU A 308 22.09 1.86 2.14
CA LEU A 308 22.56 0.83 1.21
C LEU A 308 23.17 1.53 -0.01
N ARG A 309 24.44 1.28 -0.25
CA ARG A 309 25.19 1.75 -1.43
C ARG A 309 25.89 0.57 -2.10
N MET A 310 25.91 0.55 -3.42
CA MET A 310 26.60 -0.50 -4.19
C MET A 310 27.37 0.13 -5.36
N TRP A 311 28.49 -0.45 -5.70
CA TRP A 311 29.38 0.01 -6.78
C TRP A 311 29.71 -1.12 -7.77
N PRO A 312 29.99 -0.79 -9.05
CA PRO A 312 29.94 0.56 -9.62
C PRO A 312 28.52 1.15 -9.63
N ASP A 313 28.43 2.48 -9.73
CA ASP A 313 27.17 3.23 -9.78
C ASP A 313 27.16 4.15 -11.01
N ALA A 314 26.14 4.04 -11.83
CA ALA A 314 25.93 4.84 -13.02
C ALA A 314 24.94 6.00 -12.79
N SER A 315 24.93 6.62 -11.60
CA SER A 315 23.98 7.69 -11.20
C SER A 315 24.00 8.93 -12.11
N HIS A 316 25.08 9.17 -12.84
CA HIS A 316 25.18 10.23 -13.84
C HIS A 316 24.31 9.99 -15.09
N ILE A 317 23.83 8.76 -15.31
CA ILE A 317 22.95 8.40 -16.43
C ILE A 317 21.48 8.60 -16.00
N PRO A 318 20.62 9.23 -16.83
CA PRO A 318 19.19 9.34 -16.53
C PRO A 318 18.54 8.00 -16.20
N THR A 319 17.64 7.99 -15.21
CA THR A 319 17.08 6.76 -14.62
C THR A 319 16.36 5.88 -15.66
N ASP A 320 15.64 6.48 -16.62
CA ASP A 320 14.98 5.77 -17.72
C ASP A 320 15.97 5.07 -18.69
N GLN A 321 17.22 5.49 -18.68
CA GLN A 321 18.30 4.85 -19.44
C GLN A 321 19.02 3.79 -18.60
N ARG A 322 19.25 4.05 -17.31
CA ARG A 322 19.88 3.10 -16.36
C ARG A 322 19.12 1.78 -16.26
N ILE A 323 17.79 1.83 -16.18
CA ILE A 323 16.96 0.62 -16.04
C ILE A 323 17.07 -0.36 -17.21
N LYS A 324 17.69 0.04 -18.32
CA LYS A 324 17.96 -0.83 -19.48
C LYS A 324 19.27 -1.63 -19.34
N ASP A 325 20.13 -1.28 -18.40
CA ASP A 325 21.39 -1.99 -18.12
C ASP A 325 21.32 -2.76 -16.80
N HIS A 326 21.15 -4.08 -16.89
CA HIS A 326 21.06 -4.98 -15.72
C HIS A 326 22.40 -5.20 -14.98
N ARG A 327 23.50 -4.57 -15.40
CA ARG A 327 24.84 -4.71 -14.83
C ARG A 327 25.22 -3.53 -13.93
N ASP A 328 24.29 -2.69 -13.57
CA ASP A 328 24.49 -1.56 -12.66
C ASP A 328 24.09 -1.93 -11.21
N PRO A 329 25.03 -2.29 -10.32
CA PRO A 329 24.73 -2.58 -8.93
C PRO A 329 24.15 -1.38 -8.18
N GLY A 330 24.54 -0.14 -8.54
CA GLY A 330 23.99 1.08 -7.96
C GLY A 330 22.49 1.22 -8.21
N LEU A 331 21.97 0.67 -9.32
CA LEU A 331 20.54 0.63 -9.59
C LEU A 331 19.78 -0.27 -8.59
N VAL A 332 20.38 -1.36 -8.11
CA VAL A 332 19.80 -2.23 -7.08
C VAL A 332 19.68 -1.47 -5.75
N ALA A 333 20.73 -0.73 -5.38
CA ALA A 333 20.70 0.12 -4.19
C ALA A 333 19.67 1.25 -4.32
N LEU A 334 19.58 1.89 -5.50
CA LEU A 334 18.55 2.91 -5.78
C LEU A 334 17.14 2.33 -5.65
N TYR A 335 16.88 1.15 -6.22
CA TYR A 335 15.58 0.49 -6.17
C TYR A 335 15.17 0.12 -4.74
N HIS A 336 16.11 -0.40 -3.93
CA HIS A 336 15.88 -0.66 -2.51
C HIS A 336 15.52 0.62 -1.74
N ASN A 337 16.29 1.70 -1.93
CA ASN A 337 16.02 2.97 -1.25
C ASN A 337 14.73 3.63 -1.75
N PHE A 338 14.38 3.45 -3.03
CA PHE A 338 13.08 3.90 -3.55
C PHE A 338 11.91 3.13 -2.93
N GLY A 339 12.04 1.82 -2.70
CA GLY A 339 11.03 1.04 -1.96
C GLY A 339 10.82 1.56 -0.53
N ARG A 340 11.88 1.91 0.19
CA ARG A 340 11.81 2.55 1.51
C ARG A 340 11.12 3.92 1.44
N TYR A 341 11.50 4.74 0.47
CA TYR A 341 10.87 6.02 0.18
C TYR A 341 9.35 5.87 -0.02
N LEU A 342 8.92 4.92 -0.86
CA LEU A 342 7.51 4.68 -1.13
C LEU A 342 6.74 4.28 0.13
N LEU A 343 7.31 3.45 1.00
CA LEU A 343 6.68 3.06 2.27
C LEU A 343 6.55 4.26 3.21
N ILE A 344 7.60 5.05 3.41
CA ILE A 344 7.58 6.25 4.24
C ILE A 344 6.56 7.27 3.70
N SER A 345 6.48 7.40 2.37
CA SER A 345 5.60 8.36 1.70
C SER A 345 4.13 7.93 1.67
N SER A 346 3.82 6.64 1.87
CA SER A 346 2.45 6.10 1.77
C SER A 346 1.88 5.54 3.07
N SER A 347 2.66 5.45 4.15
CA SER A 347 2.20 4.90 5.44
C SER A 347 2.90 5.55 6.62
N ARG A 348 2.23 6.46 7.28
CA ARG A 348 2.72 7.22 8.44
C ARG A 348 1.69 7.20 9.56
N ASP A 349 2.17 7.15 10.80
CA ASP A 349 1.30 7.27 11.97
C ASP A 349 0.69 8.67 12.06
N SER A 350 -0.62 8.73 12.17
CA SER A 350 -1.39 9.95 12.38
C SER A 350 -2.82 9.62 12.84
N HIS A 351 -3.63 10.64 13.14
CA HIS A 351 -5.03 10.43 13.54
C HIS A 351 -5.82 9.68 12.47
N LYS A 352 -6.35 8.50 12.81
CA LYS A 352 -7.07 7.60 11.91
C LYS A 352 -6.29 7.30 10.62
N ALA A 353 -4.99 7.08 10.74
CA ALA A 353 -4.14 6.73 9.63
C ALA A 353 -4.62 5.46 8.92
N LEU A 354 -4.37 5.39 7.62
CA LEU A 354 -4.63 4.22 6.79
C LEU A 354 -3.32 3.68 6.25
N PRO A 355 -3.19 2.36 6.09
CA PRO A 355 -1.99 1.79 5.51
C PRO A 355 -1.89 2.05 4.01
N ALA A 356 -0.72 1.81 3.44
CA ALA A 356 -0.55 1.75 2.00
C ALA A 356 -1.50 0.72 1.37
N ASN A 357 -2.27 1.15 0.37
CA ASN A 357 -3.13 0.27 -0.42
C ASN A 357 -2.33 -0.46 -1.52
N LEU A 358 -3.00 -1.16 -2.45
CA LEU A 358 -2.37 -1.88 -3.55
C LEU A 358 -1.43 -1.01 -4.42
N GLN A 359 -1.68 0.31 -4.47
CA GLN A 359 -0.88 1.30 -5.21
C GLN A 359 -0.15 2.29 -4.28
N GLY A 360 0.09 1.94 -3.00
CA GLY A 360 0.56 2.89 -2.00
C GLY A 360 -0.52 3.90 -1.65
N ILE A 361 -0.42 5.13 -2.17
CA ILE A 361 -1.49 6.14 -2.14
C ILE A 361 -1.73 6.77 -3.53
N TRP A 362 -0.90 6.41 -4.53
CA TRP A 362 -0.93 7.06 -5.86
C TRP A 362 -1.85 6.31 -6.82
N ASN A 363 -2.89 6.98 -7.26
CA ASN A 363 -3.88 6.47 -8.20
C ASN A 363 -4.46 7.61 -9.03
N ASN A 364 -4.55 7.44 -10.34
CA ASN A 364 -5.12 8.43 -11.26
C ASN A 364 -6.45 7.99 -11.89
N SER A 365 -6.97 6.83 -11.52
CA SER A 365 -8.15 6.22 -12.16
C SER A 365 -9.32 6.11 -11.17
N PHE A 366 -10.55 6.36 -11.64
CA PHE A 366 -11.78 6.06 -10.93
C PHE A 366 -12.14 4.56 -10.96
N ALA A 367 -11.50 3.80 -11.84
CA ALA A 367 -11.60 2.35 -11.93
C ALA A 367 -10.22 1.70 -11.88
N PRO A 368 -9.46 1.87 -10.78
CA PRO A 368 -8.09 1.38 -10.71
C PRO A 368 -8.04 -0.16 -10.74
N PRO A 369 -6.91 -0.74 -11.17
CA PRO A 369 -6.69 -2.18 -11.14
C PRO A 369 -7.03 -2.76 -9.76
N TRP A 370 -7.89 -3.79 -9.75
CA TRP A 370 -8.41 -4.44 -8.53
C TRP A 370 -9.03 -3.47 -7.50
N GLY A 371 -9.41 -2.27 -7.94
CA GLY A 371 -9.99 -1.22 -7.10
C GLY A 371 -9.00 -0.56 -6.15
N ALA A 372 -7.69 -0.75 -6.33
CA ALA A 372 -6.63 -0.27 -5.43
C ALA A 372 -6.95 -0.50 -3.94
N LYS A 373 -7.53 -1.68 -3.61
CA LYS A 373 -7.92 -2.06 -2.25
C LYS A 373 -6.71 -2.47 -1.43
N PHE A 374 -6.95 -2.76 -0.16
CA PHE A 374 -5.96 -3.47 0.65
C PHE A 374 -6.07 -4.97 0.33
N THR A 375 -5.25 -5.44 -0.60
CA THR A 375 -5.19 -6.86 -0.99
C THR A 375 -4.31 -7.59 0.01
N ILE A 376 -4.92 -8.48 0.80
CA ILE A 376 -4.32 -9.09 1.99
C ILE A 376 -4.06 -10.60 1.86
N ASN A 377 -3.97 -11.10 0.62
CA ASN A 377 -3.47 -12.47 0.40
C ASN A 377 -1.98 -12.53 0.07
N ILE A 378 -1.29 -11.39 -0.07
CA ILE A 378 0.16 -11.22 -0.13
C ILE A 378 0.58 -9.74 -0.27
N ASN A 379 -0.13 -8.93 -1.08
CA ASN A 379 0.36 -7.60 -1.51
C ASN A 379 0.56 -6.65 -0.32
N THR A 380 -0.43 -6.53 0.56
CA THR A 380 -0.31 -5.70 1.77
C THR A 380 0.82 -6.21 2.65
N GLN A 381 0.95 -7.52 2.85
CA GLN A 381 2.04 -8.09 3.62
C GLN A 381 3.41 -7.73 3.02
N MET A 382 3.58 -7.90 1.70
CA MET A 382 4.84 -7.56 1.01
C MET A 382 5.19 -6.08 1.12
N ASN A 383 4.20 -5.18 1.06
CA ASN A 383 4.43 -3.74 1.25
C ASN A 383 5.08 -3.44 2.61
N TYR A 384 4.81 -4.25 3.64
CA TYR A 384 5.30 -4.05 5.01
C TYR A 384 6.47 -4.95 5.42
N TRP A 385 6.91 -5.90 4.59
CA TRP A 385 8.10 -6.70 4.88
C TRP A 385 9.38 -5.87 5.09
N PRO A 386 9.59 -4.72 4.43
CA PRO A 386 10.73 -3.86 4.70
C PRO A 386 10.73 -3.18 6.08
N VAL A 387 9.63 -3.18 6.80
CA VAL A 387 9.48 -2.44 8.07
C VAL A 387 10.58 -2.77 9.07
N ALA A 388 10.79 -4.04 9.37
CA ALA A 388 11.79 -4.44 10.37
C ALA A 388 13.23 -4.31 9.85
N PRO A 389 13.62 -4.89 8.68
CA PRO A 389 14.99 -4.76 8.18
C PRO A 389 15.40 -3.31 7.90
N CYS A 390 14.43 -2.42 7.63
CA CYS A 390 14.70 -1.01 7.39
C CYS A 390 14.45 -0.11 8.62
N ASN A 391 14.15 -0.68 9.80
CA ASN A 391 13.88 0.04 11.04
C ASN A 391 12.77 1.12 10.89
N LEU A 392 11.67 0.77 10.20
CA LEU A 392 10.53 1.65 9.88
C LEU A 392 9.26 1.23 10.63
N PHE A 393 9.38 0.83 11.90
CA PHE A 393 8.27 0.25 12.70
C PHE A 393 7.05 1.17 12.81
N GLU A 394 7.26 2.48 12.83
CA GLU A 394 6.19 3.47 12.88
C GLU A 394 5.31 3.44 11.62
N CYS A 395 5.89 3.04 10.47
CA CYS A 395 5.14 2.89 9.22
C CYS A 395 4.15 1.71 9.25
N ALA A 396 4.29 0.76 10.20
CA ALA A 396 3.35 -0.35 10.35
C ALA A 396 2.12 -0.01 11.21
N LEU A 397 2.15 1.06 11.99
CA LEU A 397 1.06 1.41 12.90
C LEU A 397 -0.29 1.57 12.19
N PRO A 398 -0.40 2.21 11.00
CA PRO A 398 -1.65 2.26 10.25
C PRO A 398 -2.22 0.89 9.86
N LEU A 399 -1.35 -0.09 9.57
CA LEU A 399 -1.78 -1.45 9.26
C LEU A 399 -2.28 -2.17 10.52
N ILE A 400 -1.68 -1.91 11.67
CA ILE A 400 -2.15 -2.42 12.97
C ILE A 400 -3.55 -1.84 13.31
N ASP A 401 -3.78 -0.55 13.07
CA ASP A 401 -5.10 0.07 13.22
C ASP A 401 -6.15 -0.58 12.31
N LEU A 402 -5.79 -0.89 11.07
CA LEU A 402 -6.67 -1.60 10.14
C LEU A 402 -6.93 -3.04 10.61
N LEU A 403 -5.91 -3.76 11.08
CA LEU A 403 -6.03 -5.11 11.64
C LEU A 403 -7.03 -5.16 12.80
N GLU A 404 -6.95 -4.22 13.74
CA GLU A 404 -7.89 -4.15 14.87
C GLU A 404 -9.35 -3.90 14.43
N ARG A 405 -9.53 -3.08 13.38
CA ARG A 405 -10.86 -2.85 12.78
C ARG A 405 -11.37 -4.10 12.07
N MET A 406 -10.49 -4.79 11.32
CA MET A 406 -10.83 -6.08 10.69
C MET A 406 -11.17 -7.14 11.75
N ALA A 407 -10.44 -7.22 12.86
CA ALA A 407 -10.72 -8.16 13.94
C ALA A 407 -12.13 -7.96 14.52
N LYS A 408 -12.56 -6.70 14.68
CA LYS A 408 -13.93 -6.38 15.12
C LYS A 408 -14.99 -6.81 14.10
N ARG A 409 -14.79 -6.46 12.83
CA ARG A 409 -15.72 -6.75 11.73
C ARG A 409 -15.76 -8.25 11.42
N GLY A 410 -14.61 -8.91 11.39
CA GLY A 410 -14.42 -10.31 11.03
C GLY A 410 -15.07 -11.31 11.98
N ARG A 411 -15.40 -10.90 13.23
CA ARG A 411 -16.20 -11.73 14.14
C ARG A 411 -17.59 -12.05 13.57
N LYS A 412 -18.18 -11.09 12.84
CA LYS A 412 -19.45 -11.31 12.14
C LYS A 412 -19.28 -12.31 10.99
N THR A 413 -18.24 -12.14 10.17
CA THR A 413 -17.93 -13.00 9.04
C THR A 413 -17.66 -14.44 9.51
N ALA A 414 -16.79 -14.63 10.52
CA ALA A 414 -16.49 -15.95 11.10
C ALA A 414 -17.76 -16.67 11.60
N ARG A 415 -18.61 -15.95 12.33
CA ARG A 415 -19.85 -16.53 12.86
C ARG A 415 -20.87 -16.87 11.79
N LEU A 416 -21.12 -15.96 10.82
CA LEU A 416 -22.20 -16.12 9.84
C LEU A 416 -21.84 -17.05 8.70
N MET A 417 -20.58 -17.11 8.29
CA MET A 417 -20.14 -17.97 7.19
C MET A 417 -19.66 -19.35 7.65
N TYR A 418 -18.99 -19.41 8.82
CA TYR A 418 -18.29 -20.62 9.27
C TYR A 418 -18.81 -21.17 10.61
N GLY A 419 -19.65 -20.42 11.34
CA GLY A 419 -20.12 -20.82 12.66
C GLY A 419 -19.06 -20.78 13.76
N CYS A 420 -17.92 -20.14 13.48
CA CYS A 420 -16.75 -20.08 14.34
C CYS A 420 -16.81 -18.87 15.29
N LYS A 421 -16.19 -19.01 16.46
CA LYS A 421 -15.80 -17.90 17.33
C LYS A 421 -14.63 -17.12 16.68
N GLY A 422 -14.12 -16.13 17.43
CA GLY A 422 -13.00 -15.33 16.93
C GLY A 422 -13.34 -14.54 15.69
N TRP A 423 -12.38 -14.37 14.76
CA TRP A 423 -12.57 -13.59 13.54
C TRP A 423 -11.75 -14.13 12.38
N CYS A 424 -12.20 -13.83 11.17
CA CYS A 424 -11.48 -14.10 9.92
C CYS A 424 -11.67 -12.96 8.93
N ALA A 425 -10.79 -12.89 7.94
CA ALA A 425 -10.91 -12.01 6.78
C ALA A 425 -10.47 -12.74 5.52
N HIS A 426 -11.12 -12.45 4.39
CA HIS A 426 -10.77 -12.99 3.08
C HIS A 426 -9.70 -12.13 2.40
N HIS A 427 -9.35 -12.44 1.15
CA HIS A 427 -8.16 -11.94 0.45
C HIS A 427 -8.09 -10.42 0.22
N ASN A 428 -9.14 -9.64 0.49
CA ASN A 428 -9.17 -8.19 0.40
C ASN A 428 -9.92 -7.56 1.58
N THR A 429 -9.60 -6.28 1.82
CA THR A 429 -10.37 -5.41 2.71
C THR A 429 -10.40 -3.98 2.16
N ASP A 430 -11.24 -3.13 2.74
CA ASP A 430 -11.42 -1.73 2.36
C ASP A 430 -11.26 -0.78 3.56
N ILE A 431 -11.52 0.51 3.34
CA ILE A 431 -11.43 1.52 4.41
C ILE A 431 -12.36 1.24 5.60
N TRP A 432 -13.48 0.52 5.39
CA TRP A 432 -14.43 0.12 6.44
C TRP A 432 -14.09 -1.21 7.07
N ALA A 433 -12.92 -1.78 6.72
CA ALA A 433 -12.43 -3.07 7.21
C ALA A 433 -13.40 -4.22 6.91
N ASP A 434 -14.01 -4.23 5.72
CA ASP A 434 -14.84 -5.34 5.26
C ASP A 434 -14.00 -6.63 5.18
N THR A 435 -14.53 -7.73 5.68
CA THR A 435 -13.84 -9.02 5.79
C THR A 435 -14.53 -10.14 5.01
N ASP A 436 -15.66 -9.81 4.36
CA ASP A 436 -16.41 -10.76 3.55
C ASP A 436 -15.67 -11.09 2.23
N PRO A 437 -15.97 -12.19 1.53
CA PRO A 437 -15.34 -12.50 0.25
C PRO A 437 -15.46 -11.36 -0.76
N GLN A 438 -14.36 -11.05 -1.46
CA GLN A 438 -14.29 -10.01 -2.47
C GLN A 438 -14.26 -10.65 -3.86
N ASP A 439 -14.99 -10.08 -4.83
CA ASP A 439 -15.11 -10.49 -6.24
C ASP A 439 -15.66 -11.92 -6.47
N ARG A 440 -15.32 -12.52 -7.60
CA ARG A 440 -15.72 -13.87 -8.02
C ARG A 440 -14.56 -14.67 -8.61
N TRP A 441 -13.32 -14.25 -8.35
CA TRP A 441 -12.14 -14.96 -8.81
C TRP A 441 -11.87 -16.15 -7.90
N MET A 442 -12.29 -17.34 -8.35
CA MET A 442 -12.37 -18.54 -7.53
C MET A 442 -11.05 -18.89 -6.81
N PRO A 443 -9.86 -18.81 -7.45
CA PRO A 443 -8.58 -19.17 -6.81
C PRO A 443 -8.15 -18.26 -5.65
N ALA A 444 -8.85 -17.14 -5.41
CA ALA A 444 -8.51 -16.20 -4.34
C ALA A 444 -9.67 -15.93 -3.37
N THR A 445 -10.92 -15.95 -3.86
CA THR A 445 -12.06 -15.30 -3.19
C THR A 445 -12.44 -15.94 -1.87
N LEU A 446 -12.53 -17.28 -1.79
CA LEU A 446 -12.93 -17.97 -0.56
C LEU A 446 -11.71 -18.48 0.24
N TRP A 447 -10.92 -17.54 0.74
CA TRP A 447 -9.73 -17.86 1.54
C TRP A 447 -9.74 -17.06 2.87
N PRO A 448 -10.17 -17.68 4.00
CA PRO A 448 -10.43 -16.96 5.24
C PRO A 448 -9.19 -16.68 6.11
N LEU A 449 -7.99 -17.08 5.70
CA LEU A 449 -6.78 -16.97 6.50
C LEU A 449 -6.02 -15.65 6.29
N ALA A 450 -6.44 -14.78 5.40
CA ALA A 450 -5.76 -13.52 5.12
C ALA A 450 -5.60 -12.63 6.38
N GLY A 451 -6.64 -12.55 7.19
CA GLY A 451 -6.57 -11.82 8.47
C GLY A 451 -5.60 -12.44 9.46
N VAL A 452 -5.52 -13.77 9.51
CA VAL A 452 -4.56 -14.51 10.35
C VAL A 452 -3.14 -14.18 9.91
N TRP A 453 -2.86 -14.20 8.61
CA TRP A 453 -1.53 -13.87 8.07
C TRP A 453 -1.06 -12.47 8.47
N ILE A 454 -1.90 -11.43 8.27
CA ILE A 454 -1.51 -10.07 8.70
C ILE A 454 -1.23 -10.04 10.21
N CYS A 455 -2.04 -10.71 11.02
CA CYS A 455 -1.82 -10.79 12.46
C CYS A 455 -0.47 -11.43 12.80
N VAL A 456 -0.11 -12.51 12.12
CA VAL A 456 1.17 -13.21 12.28
C VAL A 456 2.34 -12.32 11.87
N ASP A 457 2.24 -11.58 10.76
CA ASP A 457 3.28 -10.65 10.33
C ASP A 457 3.47 -9.49 11.34
N MET A 458 2.40 -8.95 11.88
CA MET A 458 2.51 -7.91 12.93
C MET A 458 3.12 -8.47 14.23
N MET A 459 2.81 -9.70 14.58
CA MET A 459 3.46 -10.38 15.72
C MET A 459 4.95 -10.64 15.48
N LYS A 460 5.36 -10.91 14.23
CA LYS A 460 6.77 -10.99 13.85
C LYS A 460 7.51 -9.69 14.14
N LEU A 461 6.93 -8.53 13.81
CA LEU A 461 7.52 -7.22 14.15
C LEU A 461 7.73 -7.05 15.65
N VAL A 462 6.76 -7.49 16.48
CA VAL A 462 6.89 -7.48 17.95
C VAL A 462 8.04 -8.37 18.43
N ARG A 463 8.27 -9.52 17.77
CA ARG A 463 9.37 -10.43 18.14
C ARG A 463 10.74 -9.89 17.74
N GLU A 464 10.83 -9.21 16.59
CA GLU A 464 12.08 -8.64 16.09
C GLU A 464 12.54 -7.40 16.88
N ARG A 465 11.62 -6.54 17.28
CA ARG A 465 11.85 -5.44 18.21
C ARG A 465 10.79 -5.48 19.31
N TYR A 466 11.13 -6.13 20.42
CA TYR A 466 10.16 -6.32 21.49
C TYR A 466 9.67 -4.99 22.08
N ASP A 467 8.38 -4.74 21.92
CA ASP A 467 7.64 -3.67 22.55
C ASP A 467 6.45 -4.27 23.30
N ARG A 468 6.46 -4.18 24.63
CA ARG A 468 5.42 -4.77 25.48
C ARG A 468 4.05 -4.14 25.23
N ALA A 469 3.97 -2.83 25.05
CA ALA A 469 2.70 -2.14 24.82
C ALA A 469 2.08 -2.56 23.49
N LEU A 470 2.90 -2.66 22.44
CA LEU A 470 2.46 -3.17 21.14
C LEU A 470 2.04 -4.63 21.21
N HIS A 471 2.79 -5.46 21.96
CA HIS A 471 2.44 -6.87 22.19
C HIS A 471 1.07 -7.00 22.87
N GLU A 472 0.85 -6.27 23.97
CA GLU A 472 -0.44 -6.25 24.69
C GLU A 472 -1.56 -5.74 23.78
N ARG A 473 -1.29 -4.74 22.93
CA ARG A 473 -2.24 -4.19 21.96
C ARG A 473 -2.70 -5.22 20.92
N LEU A 474 -1.77 -6.01 20.37
CA LEU A 474 -2.06 -7.00 19.31
C LEU A 474 -2.67 -8.30 19.85
N THR A 475 -2.47 -8.60 21.13
CA THR A 475 -2.92 -9.86 21.76
C THR A 475 -4.41 -10.17 21.55
N PRO A 476 -5.38 -9.23 21.70
CA PRO A 476 -6.79 -9.52 21.47
C PRO A 476 -7.12 -9.92 20.03
N SER A 477 -6.38 -9.39 19.05
CA SER A 477 -6.53 -9.78 17.65
C SER A 477 -5.98 -11.18 17.40
N LEU A 478 -4.84 -11.51 17.99
CA LEU A 478 -4.24 -12.85 17.93
C LEU A 478 -5.12 -13.89 18.62
N GLU A 479 -5.61 -13.62 19.82
CA GLU A 479 -6.56 -14.50 20.54
C GLU A 479 -7.80 -14.82 19.67
N GLY A 480 -8.35 -13.79 19.02
CA GLY A 480 -9.48 -14.00 18.13
C GLY A 480 -9.13 -14.82 16.88
N CYS A 481 -7.90 -14.72 16.34
CA CYS A 481 -7.43 -15.64 15.30
C CYS A 481 -7.37 -17.07 15.80
N ILE A 482 -6.82 -17.29 16.99
CA ILE A 482 -6.74 -18.63 17.59
C ILE A 482 -8.11 -19.25 17.86
N GLU A 483 -9.06 -18.46 18.39
CA GLU A 483 -10.45 -18.91 18.56
C GLU A 483 -11.05 -19.37 17.23
N PHE A 484 -10.84 -18.58 16.14
CA PHE A 484 -11.32 -18.94 14.82
C PHE A 484 -10.67 -20.23 14.30
N LEU A 485 -9.37 -20.35 14.37
CA LEU A 485 -8.63 -21.51 13.86
C LEU A 485 -9.05 -22.78 14.59
N LEU A 486 -9.16 -22.76 15.92
CA LEU A 486 -9.56 -23.93 16.71
C LEU A 486 -10.99 -24.41 16.40
N ASP A 487 -11.90 -23.51 16.02
CA ASP A 487 -13.28 -23.86 15.61
C ASP A 487 -13.35 -24.22 14.10
N PHE A 488 -12.46 -23.70 13.26
CA PHE A 488 -12.47 -23.88 11.81
C PHE A 488 -11.81 -25.18 11.34
N LEU A 489 -10.73 -25.60 12.03
CA LEU A 489 -10.01 -26.83 11.75
C LEU A 489 -10.94 -28.07 11.89
N VAL A 490 -10.81 -29.00 10.96
CA VAL A 490 -11.56 -30.26 10.95
C VAL A 490 -10.62 -31.45 10.81
N PRO A 491 -11.01 -32.65 11.30
CA PRO A 491 -10.22 -33.86 11.05
C PRO A 491 -9.99 -34.07 9.55
N SER A 492 -8.75 -34.35 9.15
CA SER A 492 -8.39 -34.74 7.80
C SER A 492 -9.07 -36.05 7.37
N GLU A 493 -9.07 -36.38 6.09
CA GLU A 493 -9.66 -37.63 5.58
C GLU A 493 -9.10 -38.87 6.29
N CYS A 494 -7.81 -38.90 6.62
CA CYS A 494 -7.20 -40.02 7.38
C CYS A 494 -7.49 -39.96 8.90
N GLY A 495 -8.10 -38.91 9.42
CA GLY A 495 -8.43 -38.72 10.82
C GLY A 495 -7.24 -38.45 11.74
N ARG A 496 -6.01 -38.41 11.23
CA ARG A 496 -4.77 -38.23 12.00
C ARG A 496 -4.49 -36.77 12.36
N TYR A 497 -4.78 -35.85 11.45
CA TYR A 497 -4.47 -34.43 11.56
C TYR A 497 -5.72 -33.56 11.61
N LEU A 498 -5.58 -32.34 12.12
CA LEU A 498 -6.56 -31.27 11.94
C LEU A 498 -6.10 -30.35 10.81
N VAL A 499 -6.97 -30.06 9.85
CA VAL A 499 -6.68 -29.30 8.65
C VAL A 499 -7.76 -28.24 8.37
N THR A 500 -7.43 -27.21 7.61
CA THR A 500 -8.40 -26.25 7.08
C THR A 500 -9.26 -26.89 5.99
N ASN A 501 -10.58 -26.64 6.01
CA ASN A 501 -11.52 -27.04 4.95
C ASN A 501 -12.77 -26.16 5.00
N PRO A 502 -13.11 -25.38 3.93
CA PRO A 502 -12.38 -25.27 2.66
C PRO A 502 -10.98 -24.66 2.83
N SER A 503 -10.06 -25.05 1.96
CA SER A 503 -8.72 -24.51 1.80
C SER A 503 -8.43 -24.31 0.32
N LEU A 504 -7.54 -23.41 -0.03
CA LEU A 504 -6.97 -23.26 -1.37
C LEU A 504 -5.54 -22.72 -1.25
N SER A 505 -4.74 -22.89 -2.29
CA SER A 505 -3.42 -22.25 -2.38
C SER A 505 -3.55 -21.00 -3.26
N PRO A 506 -3.49 -19.79 -2.66
CA PRO A 506 -3.67 -18.57 -3.46
C PRO A 506 -2.51 -18.36 -4.43
N GLU A 507 -2.71 -18.13 -5.72
CA GLU A 507 -3.97 -18.12 -6.50
C GLU A 507 -3.89 -19.23 -7.58
N ASN A 508 -3.30 -20.38 -7.24
CA ASN A 508 -3.03 -21.48 -8.19
C ASN A 508 -4.17 -22.51 -8.25
N THR A 509 -4.17 -23.31 -9.29
CA THR A 509 -5.16 -24.34 -9.60
C THR A 509 -4.44 -25.65 -9.85
N PHE A 510 -4.99 -26.76 -9.38
CA PHE A 510 -4.43 -28.10 -9.57
C PHE A 510 -5.26 -28.95 -10.52
N ILE A 511 -4.71 -30.08 -10.93
CA ILE A 511 -5.39 -31.12 -11.74
C ILE A 511 -5.69 -32.31 -10.84
N SER A 512 -6.96 -32.69 -10.77
CA SER A 512 -7.42 -33.90 -10.07
C SER A 512 -8.27 -34.76 -11.01
N ASN A 513 -7.85 -36.00 -11.24
CA ASN A 513 -8.52 -36.91 -12.16
C ASN A 513 -8.78 -36.30 -13.55
N GLY A 514 -7.81 -35.53 -14.08
CA GLY A 514 -7.87 -34.88 -15.38
C GLY A 514 -8.77 -33.63 -15.46
N ASN A 515 -9.29 -33.14 -14.33
CA ASN A 515 -10.10 -31.92 -14.24
C ASN A 515 -9.43 -30.89 -13.32
N PRO A 516 -9.58 -29.58 -13.61
CA PRO A 516 -9.08 -28.54 -12.73
C PRO A 516 -9.83 -28.56 -11.39
N GLY A 517 -9.12 -28.26 -10.32
CA GLY A 517 -9.64 -28.10 -8.98
C GLY A 517 -8.94 -26.95 -8.24
N ILE A 518 -9.68 -26.30 -7.36
CA ILE A 518 -9.17 -25.13 -6.60
C ILE A 518 -9.18 -25.42 -5.11
N PHE A 519 -10.27 -25.99 -4.60
CA PHE A 519 -10.44 -26.23 -3.18
C PHE A 519 -9.85 -27.58 -2.77
N CYS A 520 -9.07 -27.56 -1.69
CA CYS A 520 -8.46 -28.74 -1.08
C CYS A 520 -8.72 -28.77 0.44
N GLU A 521 -8.13 -29.73 1.13
CA GLU A 521 -8.00 -29.78 2.58
C GLU A 521 -6.56 -29.44 2.97
N GLY A 522 -6.38 -28.39 3.79
CA GLY A 522 -5.09 -28.08 4.41
C GLY A 522 -3.98 -27.81 3.42
N SER A 523 -4.12 -26.79 2.54
CA SER A 523 -2.99 -26.36 1.69
C SER A 523 -1.75 -26.12 2.53
N THR A 524 -0.59 -26.33 1.97
CA THR A 524 0.70 -26.18 2.67
C THR A 524 0.85 -24.77 3.25
N MET A 525 0.42 -23.74 2.50
CA MET A 525 0.40 -22.38 3.00
C MET A 525 -0.51 -22.20 4.21
N ASP A 526 -1.74 -22.72 4.15
CA ASP A 526 -2.67 -22.61 5.27
C ASP A 526 -2.09 -23.25 6.53
N MET A 527 -1.54 -24.45 6.41
CA MET A 527 -1.01 -25.16 7.56
C MET A 527 0.22 -24.46 8.15
N ALA A 528 1.06 -23.85 7.32
CA ALA A 528 2.18 -23.03 7.78
C ALA A 528 1.71 -21.77 8.53
N ILE A 529 0.68 -21.07 8.02
CA ILE A 529 0.08 -19.91 8.70
C ILE A 529 -0.54 -20.32 10.05
N VAL A 530 -1.27 -21.44 10.09
CA VAL A 530 -1.86 -21.99 11.33
C VAL A 530 -0.78 -22.29 12.36
N ASN A 531 0.29 -22.98 11.94
CA ASN A 531 1.41 -23.29 12.83
C ASN A 531 2.06 -22.04 13.40
N MET A 532 2.36 -21.04 12.56
CA MET A 532 2.93 -19.77 13.01
C MET A 532 2.00 -19.01 13.96
N ALA A 533 0.68 -19.03 13.72
CA ALA A 533 -0.27 -18.40 14.61
C ALA A 533 -0.26 -19.08 15.99
N PHE A 534 -0.22 -20.40 16.04
CA PHE A 534 -0.11 -21.18 17.27
C PHE A 534 1.19 -20.90 18.01
N GLU A 535 2.34 -20.89 17.32
CA GLU A 535 3.64 -20.57 17.91
C GLU A 535 3.68 -19.14 18.48
N ASN A 536 3.14 -18.16 17.76
CA ASN A 536 3.07 -16.78 18.24
C ASN A 536 2.16 -16.65 19.47
N PHE A 537 1.06 -17.38 19.50
CA PHE A 537 0.17 -17.35 20.66
C PHE A 537 0.79 -18.05 21.88
N LEU A 538 1.42 -19.19 21.72
CA LEU A 538 2.15 -19.88 22.80
C LEU A 538 3.28 -18.99 23.35
N TRP A 539 4.02 -18.32 22.48
CA TRP A 539 5.03 -17.34 22.89
C TRP A 539 4.39 -16.14 23.65
N THR A 540 3.23 -15.65 23.22
CA THR A 540 2.46 -14.61 23.91
C THR A 540 2.05 -15.06 25.31
N VAL A 541 1.59 -16.31 25.43
CA VAL A 541 1.18 -16.90 26.72
C VAL A 541 2.35 -16.97 27.71
N GLU A 542 3.53 -17.34 27.24
CA GLU A 542 4.76 -17.33 28.07
C GLU A 542 5.13 -15.90 28.50
N LYS A 543 5.05 -14.93 27.58
CA LYS A 543 5.51 -13.54 27.84
C LYS A 543 4.54 -12.71 28.68
N LEU A 544 3.23 -12.87 28.48
CA LEU A 544 2.23 -12.02 29.11
C LEU A 544 1.38 -12.72 30.17
N TYR A 545 1.21 -14.04 30.10
CA TYR A 545 0.30 -14.80 30.96
C TYR A 545 1.00 -15.82 31.87
N GLY A 546 2.34 -15.80 31.94
CA GLY A 546 3.12 -16.71 32.82
C GLY A 546 2.97 -18.19 32.46
N GLY A 547 2.76 -18.51 31.19
CA GLY A 547 2.69 -19.88 30.68
C GLY A 547 1.30 -20.54 30.77
N HIS A 548 0.26 -19.85 31.25
CA HIS A 548 -1.06 -20.43 31.48
C HIS A 548 -2.17 -19.68 30.71
N HIS A 549 -2.84 -20.38 29.80
CA HIS A 549 -4.02 -19.87 29.10
C HIS A 549 -4.87 -21.02 28.53
N PRO A 550 -6.21 -21.00 28.64
CA PRO A 550 -7.07 -22.10 28.18
C PRO A 550 -6.97 -22.41 26.69
N LEU A 551 -6.66 -21.42 25.83
CA LEU A 551 -6.45 -21.65 24.40
C LEU A 551 -5.10 -22.35 24.15
N ALA A 552 -4.08 -22.12 24.97
CA ALA A 552 -2.80 -22.79 24.84
C ALA A 552 -2.92 -24.30 25.06
N ASP A 553 -3.74 -24.73 26.03
CA ASP A 553 -4.00 -26.14 26.29
C ASP A 553 -4.73 -26.81 25.10
N LYS A 554 -5.64 -26.06 24.45
CA LYS A 554 -6.30 -26.56 23.23
C LYS A 554 -5.32 -26.67 22.06
N ILE A 555 -4.43 -25.68 21.87
CA ILE A 555 -3.42 -25.72 20.82
C ILE A 555 -2.50 -26.94 20.99
N LYS A 556 -2.05 -27.21 22.21
CA LYS A 556 -1.18 -28.38 22.52
C LYS A 556 -1.85 -29.72 22.21
N ALA A 557 -3.18 -29.78 22.13
CA ALA A 557 -3.95 -30.96 21.76
C ALA A 557 -4.19 -31.10 20.25
N VAL A 558 -3.76 -30.10 19.43
CA VAL A 558 -3.88 -30.12 17.97
C VAL A 558 -2.67 -30.79 17.36
N THR A 559 -2.89 -31.75 16.46
CA THR A 559 -1.86 -32.31 15.59
C THR A 559 -2.05 -31.76 14.19
N LEU A 560 -1.09 -30.98 13.71
CA LEU A 560 -1.06 -30.46 12.34
C LEU A 560 -0.24 -31.38 11.44
N PRO A 561 -0.51 -31.46 10.13
CA PRO A 561 0.33 -32.20 9.20
C PRO A 561 1.68 -31.49 9.05
N HIS A 562 2.73 -32.29 8.89
CA HIS A 562 4.04 -31.81 8.44
C HIS A 562 3.97 -31.40 6.97
N VAL A 563 4.96 -30.63 6.51
CA VAL A 563 5.13 -30.32 5.08
C VAL A 563 5.34 -31.62 4.33
N GLN A 564 4.55 -31.84 3.28
CA GLN A 564 4.65 -33.04 2.45
C GLN A 564 5.57 -32.79 1.26
N ILE A 565 6.38 -33.80 0.94
CA ILE A 565 7.27 -33.81 -0.22
C ILE A 565 6.73 -34.81 -1.23
N ASN A 566 6.65 -34.43 -2.49
CA ASN A 566 6.16 -35.31 -3.56
C ASN A 566 7.24 -36.28 -4.06
N SER A 567 6.89 -37.19 -4.97
CA SER A 567 7.80 -38.19 -5.53
C SER A 567 9.01 -37.58 -6.29
N GLU A 568 8.93 -36.31 -6.69
CA GLU A 568 10.01 -35.58 -7.36
C GLU A 568 10.92 -34.84 -6.38
N GLY A 569 10.64 -34.89 -5.07
CA GLY A 569 11.39 -34.20 -4.02
C GLY A 569 11.02 -32.71 -3.92
N LEU A 570 9.81 -32.31 -4.36
CA LEU A 570 9.29 -30.96 -4.28
C LEU A 570 8.25 -30.85 -3.15
N ILE A 571 8.13 -29.67 -2.54
CA ILE A 571 7.09 -29.39 -1.56
C ILE A 571 5.71 -29.45 -2.25
N GLN A 572 4.80 -30.26 -1.70
CA GLN A 572 3.42 -30.31 -2.19
C GLN A 572 2.68 -29.03 -1.85
N GLU A 573 1.96 -28.47 -2.81
CA GLU A 573 1.24 -27.20 -2.64
C GLU A 573 -0.15 -27.40 -2.00
N TRP A 574 -0.86 -28.47 -2.34
CA TRP A 574 -2.25 -28.70 -1.92
C TRP A 574 -2.40 -29.71 -0.78
N GLY A 575 -1.51 -29.64 0.18
CA GLY A 575 -1.63 -30.35 1.44
C GLY A 575 -1.28 -31.84 1.37
N LEU A 576 -2.20 -32.71 1.82
CA LEU A 576 -1.95 -34.16 1.96
C LEU A 576 -2.06 -34.97 0.66
N LYS A 577 -2.46 -34.35 -0.44
CA LYS A 577 -2.59 -35.00 -1.74
C LYS A 577 -1.66 -34.35 -2.75
N ASP A 578 -0.89 -35.17 -3.44
CA ASP A 578 -0.07 -34.72 -4.54
C ASP A 578 -0.95 -34.47 -5.78
N HIS A 579 -0.79 -33.30 -6.36
CA HIS A 579 -1.54 -32.85 -7.53
C HIS A 579 -0.61 -32.12 -8.49
N ASP A 580 -0.81 -32.32 -9.80
CA ASP A 580 -0.16 -31.53 -10.83
C ASP A 580 -0.72 -30.09 -10.85
N GLU A 581 0.13 -29.13 -11.15
CA GLU A 581 -0.27 -27.73 -11.35
C GLU A 581 -0.94 -27.54 -12.71
N VAL A 582 -2.00 -26.69 -12.77
CA VAL A 582 -2.55 -26.24 -14.07
C VAL A 582 -1.61 -25.28 -14.75
N GLU A 583 -0.93 -24.42 -13.98
CA GLU A 583 0.04 -23.44 -14.44
C GLU A 583 1.39 -23.66 -13.76
N PRO A 584 2.24 -24.59 -14.29
CA PRO A 584 3.59 -24.77 -13.77
C PRO A 584 4.38 -23.45 -13.84
N GLY A 585 4.96 -23.06 -12.71
CA GLY A 585 5.66 -21.78 -12.60
C GLY A 585 4.73 -20.58 -12.40
N HIS A 586 3.54 -20.78 -11.82
CA HIS A 586 2.66 -19.71 -11.39
C HIS A 586 3.42 -18.66 -10.55
N ARG A 587 3.06 -17.37 -10.72
CA ARG A 587 3.73 -16.25 -10.05
C ARG A 587 3.64 -16.29 -8.51
N HIS A 588 2.62 -16.95 -7.94
CA HIS A 588 2.52 -17.20 -6.51
C HIS A 588 3.19 -18.54 -6.17
N VAL A 589 4.11 -18.50 -5.25
CA VAL A 589 4.81 -19.68 -4.70
C VAL A 589 4.34 -19.94 -3.27
N SER A 590 3.03 -20.06 -3.09
CA SER A 590 2.37 -20.09 -1.78
C SER A 590 2.84 -21.22 -0.88
N HIS A 591 3.23 -22.38 -1.44
CA HIS A 591 3.80 -23.51 -0.73
C HIS A 591 5.17 -23.19 -0.09
N LEU A 592 5.88 -22.14 -0.56
CA LEU A 592 7.14 -21.68 0.03
C LEU A 592 6.94 -20.67 1.17
N PHE A 593 5.69 -20.40 1.58
CA PHE A 593 5.41 -19.52 2.72
C PHE A 593 6.19 -19.93 3.98
N GLY A 594 6.34 -21.23 4.23
CA GLY A 594 7.08 -21.75 5.37
C GLY A 594 8.57 -21.42 5.36
N LEU A 595 9.16 -21.11 4.19
CA LEU A 595 10.53 -20.60 4.05
C LEU A 595 10.59 -19.09 4.32
N TYR A 596 9.71 -18.33 3.64
CA TYR A 596 9.58 -16.90 3.83
C TYR A 596 8.14 -16.43 3.45
N PRO A 597 7.48 -15.57 4.25
CA PRO A 597 7.95 -14.94 5.50
C PRO A 597 7.89 -15.85 6.73
N GLY A 598 7.44 -17.08 6.57
CA GLY A 598 7.38 -18.07 7.62
C GLY A 598 8.76 -18.55 8.08
N ASN A 599 8.74 -19.50 9.01
CA ASN A 599 9.91 -20.15 9.58
C ASN A 599 9.64 -21.64 9.91
N THR A 600 8.64 -22.23 9.27
CA THR A 600 8.26 -23.64 9.50
C THR A 600 9.12 -24.62 8.73
N LEU A 601 9.83 -24.15 7.70
CA LEU A 601 10.88 -24.90 7.01
C LEU A 601 12.22 -24.59 7.70
N ARG A 602 12.66 -25.50 8.57
CA ARG A 602 13.85 -25.33 9.42
C ARG A 602 15.10 -25.96 8.80
N SER A 603 16.27 -25.63 9.33
CA SER A 603 17.51 -26.24 8.93
C SER A 603 17.53 -27.74 9.27
N GLU A 604 18.35 -28.55 8.57
CA GLU A 604 18.48 -29.99 8.81
C GLU A 604 18.74 -30.34 10.29
N LYS A 605 19.47 -29.51 11.05
CA LYS A 605 19.74 -29.72 12.48
C LYS A 605 18.50 -29.54 13.37
N GLU A 606 17.65 -28.57 13.05
CA GLU A 606 16.41 -28.32 13.81
C GLU A 606 15.33 -29.32 13.44
N MET A 607 15.36 -29.85 12.21
CA MET A 607 14.49 -30.92 11.76
C MET A 607 14.86 -32.26 12.42
N ALA A 608 16.14 -32.61 12.47
CA ALA A 608 16.63 -33.80 13.17
C ALA A 608 16.31 -33.77 14.67
N ALA A 609 16.42 -32.62 15.34
CA ALA A 609 16.06 -32.47 16.75
C ALA A 609 14.55 -32.60 17.03
N ALA A 610 13.69 -32.26 16.04
CA ALA A 610 12.25 -32.45 16.14
C ALA A 610 11.82 -33.90 15.88
N GLU A 611 12.61 -34.66 15.11
CA GLU A 611 12.39 -36.08 14.77
C GLU A 611 12.83 -37.06 15.86
N GLU A 612 13.80 -36.70 16.71
CA GLU A 612 14.18 -37.49 17.88
C GLU A 612 13.06 -37.68 18.91
N GLY A 613 11.98 -36.85 18.80
CA GLY A 613 10.75 -36.98 19.60
C GLY A 613 9.69 -37.91 19.00
N ASP A 614 9.71 -38.19 17.68
CA ASP A 614 8.73 -39.01 16.96
C ASP A 614 9.46 -39.94 15.97
N ALA A 615 9.88 -41.10 16.44
CA ALA A 615 10.50 -42.11 15.60
C ALA A 615 9.52 -42.68 14.58
N VAL A 616 9.55 -42.20 13.31
CA VAL A 616 9.04 -42.95 12.13
C VAL A 616 9.77 -42.51 10.84
N GLU A 617 10.46 -43.44 10.24
CA GLU A 617 10.76 -43.75 8.83
C GLU A 617 10.52 -42.67 7.74
N ASP A 618 11.31 -41.60 7.66
CA ASP A 618 11.45 -40.85 6.38
C ASP A 618 12.65 -39.89 6.34
N GLU A 619 13.78 -40.30 6.96
CA GLU A 619 15.03 -39.50 7.00
C GLU A 619 15.68 -39.23 5.63
N GLN A 620 15.27 -39.93 4.58
CA GLN A 620 15.92 -39.82 3.27
C GLN A 620 15.25 -38.85 2.29
N GLU A 621 13.97 -38.53 2.46
CA GLU A 621 13.22 -37.68 1.53
C GLU A 621 13.44 -36.16 1.75
N MET A 622 13.61 -35.72 2.98
CA MET A 622 13.77 -34.28 3.28
C MET A 622 15.14 -33.67 2.91
N LYS A 623 16.14 -34.51 2.59
CA LYS A 623 17.48 -34.04 2.18
C LYS A 623 17.57 -33.47 0.76
N ARG A 624 16.47 -33.41 0.02
CA ARG A 624 16.43 -32.98 -1.39
C ARG A 624 15.44 -31.86 -1.63
N ILE A 625 15.57 -30.69 -0.95
CA ILE A 625 14.83 -29.49 -1.33
C ILE A 625 15.56 -28.87 -2.53
N PRO A 626 15.01 -28.93 -3.75
CA PRO A 626 15.59 -28.23 -4.89
C PRO A 626 15.40 -26.73 -4.75
N GLN A 627 16.45 -25.99 -5.00
CA GLN A 627 16.34 -24.55 -5.25
C GLN A 627 15.60 -24.36 -6.59
N ARG A 628 14.39 -23.89 -6.57
CA ARG A 628 13.71 -23.24 -7.71
C ARG A 628 13.56 -21.76 -7.44
#